data_1971a80182fb340440f45b74fd17ea7b
#
_entry.id   1971a80182fb340440f45b74fd17ea7b
#
_cell.length_a   1.000
_cell.length_b   1.000
_cell.length_c   1.000
_cell.angle_alpha   90.00
_cell.angle_beta   90.00
_cell.angle_gamma   90.00
#
_symmetry.space_group_name_H-M   'P 1'
#
loop_
_entity.id
_entity.type
_entity.pdbx_description
1 polymer ?
#
loop_
_entity_poly.entity_id
_entity_poly.type
_entity_poly.pdbx_seq_one_letter_code
_entity_poly.pdbx_strand_id
1 'polypeptide(L)'
;NPGTTKDCMLGTLYEDCFEVYPCDPKRTCTPVSVAAHTFYEKDHPYLLHGPGIAMDLSRCTFTTVAKDRVRVQGSKIEATKVYQIKLEGARKVAYRTIVVAGVRDPLLIDRIDEVQELVRQSVQEQYKELDALSYTINFLNYGKDGVMGSLEPEKQAGHELGVVFEVLAVS
;
A
#
# COMPACT_ATOMS: atom_id res chain seq x y z
N ASN A 1 -3.25 -12.71 12.03
CA ASN A 1 -4.22 -12.92 13.10
C ASN A 1 -4.79 -14.32 12.94
N PRO A 2 -4.57 -15.24 13.86
CA PRO A 2 -5.20 -16.56 13.78
C PRO A 2 -6.70 -16.36 13.93
N GLY A 3 -7.36 -16.18 12.77
CA GLY A 3 -8.80 -16.13 12.71
C GLY A 3 -9.41 -17.41 13.25
N THR A 4 -10.65 -17.34 13.62
CA THR A 4 -11.44 -18.55 13.86
C THR A 4 -11.55 -19.33 12.55
N THR A 5 -11.85 -20.61 12.59
CA THR A 5 -12.08 -21.45 11.39
C THR A 5 -13.14 -20.87 10.44
N LYS A 6 -13.99 -19.95 10.93
CA LYS A 6 -14.99 -19.21 10.15
C LYS A 6 -14.40 -18.09 9.28
N ASP A 7 -13.20 -17.62 9.58
CA ASP A 7 -12.57 -16.50 8.87
C ASP A 7 -11.59 -16.97 7.77
N CYS A 8 -11.48 -18.27 7.53
CA CYS A 8 -10.60 -18.80 6.51
C CYS A 8 -11.24 -18.77 5.11
N MET A 9 -10.36 -18.75 4.12
CA MET A 9 -10.72 -19.04 2.73
C MET A 9 -10.51 -20.52 2.45
N LEU A 10 -11.39 -21.10 1.68
CA LEU A 10 -11.29 -22.47 1.17
C LEU A 10 -10.87 -22.41 -0.29
N GLY A 11 -10.14 -23.44 -0.73
CA GLY A 11 -9.73 -23.62 -2.12
C GLY A 11 -10.08 -25.00 -2.62
N THR A 12 -10.55 -25.07 -3.86
CA THR A 12 -10.71 -26.30 -4.62
C THR A 12 -9.71 -26.29 -5.76
N LEU A 13 -8.83 -27.28 -5.85
CA LEU A 13 -7.85 -27.41 -6.91
C LEU A 13 -8.38 -28.33 -8.01
N TYR A 14 -8.17 -27.91 -9.26
CA TYR A 14 -8.43 -28.67 -10.47
C TYR A 14 -7.11 -28.82 -11.25
N GLU A 15 -7.12 -29.50 -12.36
CA GLU A 15 -5.91 -29.76 -13.17
C GLU A 15 -5.31 -28.46 -13.72
N ASP A 16 -6.13 -27.53 -14.19
CA ASP A 16 -5.74 -26.29 -14.89
C ASP A 16 -6.15 -24.99 -14.20
N CYS A 17 -6.86 -25.08 -13.09
CA CYS A 17 -7.37 -23.93 -12.35
C CYS A 17 -7.56 -24.23 -10.86
N PHE A 18 -7.86 -23.20 -10.10
CA PHE A 18 -8.38 -23.37 -8.75
C PHE A 18 -9.52 -22.38 -8.47
N GLU A 19 -10.32 -22.69 -7.50
CA GLU A 19 -11.41 -21.83 -7.03
C GLU A 19 -11.22 -21.49 -5.58
N VAL A 20 -11.47 -20.24 -5.21
CA VAL A 20 -11.41 -19.75 -3.83
C VAL A 20 -12.76 -19.19 -3.42
N TYR A 21 -13.12 -19.44 -2.16
CA TYR A 21 -14.38 -18.99 -1.58
C TYR A 21 -14.27 -18.94 -0.05
N PRO A 22 -15.02 -18.03 0.62
CA PRO A 22 -15.00 -17.93 2.07
C PRO A 22 -15.68 -19.11 2.74
N CYS A 23 -15.19 -19.50 3.91
CA CYS A 23 -15.85 -20.48 4.76
C CYS A 23 -17.13 -19.92 5.40
N ASP A 24 -17.12 -18.64 5.77
CA ASP A 24 -18.29 -17.95 6.33
C ASP A 24 -19.15 -17.34 5.21
N PRO A 25 -20.44 -17.71 5.09
CA PRO A 25 -21.34 -17.16 4.07
C PRO A 25 -21.64 -15.66 4.23
N LYS A 26 -21.24 -15.03 5.32
CA LYS A 26 -21.32 -13.59 5.53
C LYS A 26 -20.13 -12.81 4.91
N ARG A 27 -19.10 -13.52 4.51
CA ARG A 27 -17.93 -12.93 3.83
C ARG A 27 -18.13 -12.94 2.34
N THR A 28 -17.46 -12.03 1.66
CA THR A 28 -17.51 -11.91 0.21
C THR A 28 -16.17 -12.25 -0.41
N CYS A 29 -16.21 -12.85 -1.60
CA CYS A 29 -15.05 -13.10 -2.42
C CYS A 29 -15.35 -12.65 -3.85
N THR A 30 -14.54 -11.74 -4.37
CA THR A 30 -14.72 -11.17 -5.71
C THR A 30 -13.44 -11.31 -6.54
N PRO A 31 -13.50 -11.27 -7.87
CA PRO A 31 -12.32 -11.25 -8.72
C PRO A 31 -11.31 -10.17 -8.30
N VAL A 32 -11.79 -8.98 -7.94
CA VAL A 32 -10.94 -7.87 -7.50
C VAL A 32 -10.22 -8.20 -6.19
N SER A 33 -10.92 -8.76 -5.19
CA SER A 33 -10.30 -9.10 -3.91
C SER A 33 -9.23 -10.19 -4.05
N VAL A 34 -9.47 -11.18 -4.91
CA VAL A 34 -8.51 -12.26 -5.19
C VAL A 34 -7.31 -11.74 -5.96
N ALA A 35 -7.54 -10.93 -7.00
CA ALA A 35 -6.47 -10.31 -7.77
C ALA A 35 -5.61 -9.38 -6.88
N ALA A 36 -6.23 -8.55 -6.05
CA ALA A 36 -5.54 -7.65 -5.13
C ALA A 36 -4.62 -8.42 -4.16
N HIS A 37 -5.10 -9.56 -3.62
CA HIS A 37 -4.28 -10.40 -2.77
C HIS A 37 -3.08 -11.05 -3.52
N THR A 38 -3.25 -11.33 -4.81
CA THR A 38 -2.18 -11.85 -5.67
C THR A 38 -1.01 -10.87 -5.81
N PHE A 39 -1.25 -9.56 -5.69
CA PHE A 39 -0.23 -8.52 -5.76
C PHE A 39 0.45 -8.21 -4.42
N TYR A 40 0.01 -8.82 -3.34
CA TYR A 40 0.54 -8.58 -2.01
C TYR A 40 2.01 -9.04 -1.91
N GLU A 41 2.87 -8.15 -1.40
CA GLU A 41 4.30 -8.39 -1.17
C GLU A 41 5.07 -8.91 -2.39
N LYS A 42 4.81 -8.36 -3.56
CA LYS A 42 5.53 -8.66 -4.81
C LYS A 42 6.24 -7.43 -5.33
N ASP A 43 7.44 -7.64 -5.85
CA ASP A 43 8.27 -6.63 -6.50
C ASP A 43 7.96 -6.47 -8.01
N HIS A 44 7.30 -7.48 -8.60
CA HIS A 44 6.93 -7.47 -10.01
C HIS A 44 5.44 -7.83 -10.20
N PRO A 45 4.68 -7.13 -11.04
CA PRO A 45 3.23 -7.34 -11.18
C PRO A 45 2.84 -8.74 -11.68
N TYR A 46 3.68 -9.37 -12.49
CA TYR A 46 3.35 -10.65 -13.12
C TYR A 46 4.25 -11.81 -12.68
N LEU A 47 5.43 -11.55 -12.14
CA LEU A 47 6.37 -12.60 -11.79
C LEU A 47 6.47 -12.72 -10.28
N LEU A 48 6.47 -13.95 -9.80
CA LEU A 48 6.78 -14.31 -8.43
C LEU A 48 7.89 -15.34 -8.43
N HIS A 49 9.03 -14.97 -7.87
CA HIS A 49 10.16 -15.88 -7.71
C HIS A 49 10.12 -16.56 -6.36
N GLY A 50 10.38 -17.84 -6.35
CA GLY A 50 10.46 -18.66 -5.14
C GLY A 50 11.66 -19.62 -5.19
N PRO A 51 11.82 -20.46 -4.17
CA PRO A 51 12.90 -21.43 -4.11
C PRO A 51 12.86 -22.42 -5.28
N GLY A 52 13.70 -22.19 -6.30
CA GLY A 52 13.81 -23.05 -7.49
C GLY A 52 12.64 -22.95 -8.47
N ILE A 53 11.71 -22.02 -8.29
CA ILE A 53 10.57 -21.81 -9.17
C ILE A 53 10.38 -20.35 -9.55
N ALA A 54 9.76 -20.11 -10.69
CA ALA A 54 9.18 -18.83 -11.07
C ALA A 54 7.72 -19.05 -11.48
N MET A 55 6.86 -18.20 -10.97
CA MET A 55 5.44 -18.21 -11.30
C MET A 55 5.13 -17.01 -12.19
N ASP A 56 4.63 -17.26 -13.39
CA ASP A 56 4.14 -16.25 -14.31
C ASP A 56 2.62 -16.12 -14.20
N LEU A 57 2.16 -14.94 -13.83
CA LEU A 57 0.78 -14.57 -13.64
C LEU A 57 0.24 -13.65 -14.75
N SER A 58 1.03 -13.39 -15.80
CA SER A 58 0.68 -12.44 -16.87
C SER A 58 -0.59 -12.81 -17.64
N ARG A 59 -0.96 -14.10 -17.63
CA ARG A 59 -2.16 -14.63 -18.28
C ARG A 59 -3.24 -15.06 -17.29
N CYS A 60 -3.09 -14.73 -16.01
CA CYS A 60 -4.10 -15.08 -15.03
C CYS A 60 -5.41 -14.36 -15.29
N THR A 61 -6.47 -15.11 -15.20
CA THR A 61 -7.85 -14.60 -15.22
C THR A 61 -8.54 -14.94 -13.92
N PHE A 62 -9.39 -14.00 -13.47
CA PHE A 62 -10.14 -14.10 -12.24
C PHE A 62 -11.63 -13.96 -12.59
N THR A 63 -12.39 -15.03 -12.44
CA THR A 63 -13.77 -15.10 -12.92
C THR A 63 -14.71 -15.55 -11.81
N THR A 64 -15.80 -14.84 -11.60
CA THR A 64 -16.87 -15.30 -10.70
C THR A 64 -17.56 -16.51 -11.31
N VAL A 65 -17.56 -17.65 -10.62
CA VAL A 65 -18.21 -18.89 -11.05
C VAL A 65 -19.48 -19.22 -10.25
N ALA A 66 -19.59 -18.64 -9.03
CA ALA A 66 -20.78 -18.69 -8.20
C ALA A 66 -20.75 -17.49 -7.23
N LYS A 67 -21.80 -17.32 -6.44
CA LYS A 67 -21.83 -16.31 -5.39
C LYS A 67 -20.62 -16.50 -4.48
N ASP A 68 -19.83 -15.43 -4.31
CA ASP A 68 -18.63 -15.39 -3.47
C ASP A 68 -17.60 -16.50 -3.79
N ARG A 69 -17.57 -16.96 -5.06
CA ARG A 69 -16.63 -17.98 -5.52
C ARG A 69 -15.94 -17.54 -6.79
N VAL A 70 -14.62 -17.49 -6.75
CA VAL A 70 -13.77 -16.99 -7.83
C VAL A 70 -12.88 -18.12 -8.34
N ARG A 71 -12.90 -18.33 -9.64
CA ARG A 71 -11.97 -19.21 -10.35
C ARG A 71 -10.76 -18.39 -10.79
N VAL A 72 -9.57 -18.95 -10.56
CA VAL A 72 -8.29 -18.43 -11.04
C VAL A 72 -7.67 -19.47 -11.96
N GLN A 73 -7.29 -19.05 -13.16
CA GLN A 73 -6.63 -19.90 -14.14
C GLN A 73 -5.61 -19.13 -14.96
N GLY A 74 -4.72 -19.83 -15.66
CA GLY A 74 -3.70 -19.24 -16.53
C GLY A 74 -2.39 -18.90 -15.83
N SER A 75 -2.20 -19.26 -14.56
CA SER A 75 -0.89 -19.22 -13.93
C SER A 75 0.03 -20.29 -14.51
N LYS A 76 1.31 -19.96 -14.67
CA LYS A 76 2.32 -20.87 -15.18
C LYS A 76 3.47 -20.95 -14.17
N ILE A 77 3.87 -22.15 -13.80
CA ILE A 77 4.99 -22.39 -12.90
C ILE A 77 6.10 -23.05 -13.71
N GLU A 78 7.30 -22.48 -13.61
CA GLU A 78 8.52 -23.01 -14.26
C GLU A 78 9.62 -23.23 -13.23
N ALA A 79 10.38 -24.29 -13.40
CA ALA A 79 11.60 -24.51 -12.64
C ALA A 79 12.66 -23.47 -13.05
N THR A 80 13.36 -22.90 -12.08
CA THR A 80 14.46 -21.97 -12.35
C THR A 80 15.77 -22.50 -11.78
N LYS A 81 16.90 -22.17 -12.45
CA LYS A 81 18.24 -22.49 -11.95
C LYS A 81 18.66 -21.57 -10.79
N VAL A 82 18.00 -20.44 -10.65
CA VAL A 82 18.29 -19.45 -9.61
C VAL A 82 17.40 -19.75 -8.41
N TYR A 83 18.02 -20.14 -7.32
CA TYR A 83 17.35 -20.36 -6.05
C TYR A 83 17.19 -19.02 -5.33
N GLN A 84 15.98 -18.52 -5.24
CA GLN A 84 15.66 -17.26 -4.56
C GLN A 84 14.83 -17.55 -3.31
N ILE A 85 15.08 -16.78 -2.27
CA ILE A 85 14.28 -16.80 -1.05
C ILE A 85 13.79 -15.38 -0.75
N LYS A 86 12.62 -15.27 -0.16
CA LYS A 86 12.15 -14.02 0.41
C LYS A 86 12.92 -13.77 1.71
N LEU A 87 13.60 -12.62 1.78
CA LEU A 87 14.27 -12.16 3.00
C LEU A 87 13.46 -11.04 3.61
N GLU A 88 13.30 -11.11 4.92
CA GLU A 88 12.74 -10.04 5.72
C GLU A 88 13.79 -9.55 6.70
N GLY A 89 13.86 -8.24 6.85
CA GLY A 89 14.82 -7.60 7.74
C GLY A 89 14.41 -6.18 8.06
N ALA A 90 15.03 -5.63 9.07
CA ALA A 90 14.85 -4.24 9.46
C ALA A 90 16.21 -3.58 9.65
N ARG A 91 16.31 -2.33 9.23
CA ARG A 91 17.46 -1.47 9.54
C ARG A 91 16.97 -0.10 9.99
N LYS A 92 17.70 0.53 10.87
CA LYS A 92 17.46 1.94 11.19
C LYS A 92 17.78 2.78 9.96
N VAL A 93 16.82 3.55 9.47
CA VAL A 93 17.00 4.44 8.31
C VAL A 93 17.07 5.90 8.71
N ALA A 94 16.35 6.29 9.77
CA ALA A 94 16.31 7.66 10.25
C ALA A 94 15.76 7.73 11.69
N TYR A 95 15.87 8.89 12.31
CA TYR A 95 15.03 9.30 13.43
C TYR A 95 13.76 9.94 12.87
N ARG A 96 12.65 9.77 13.56
CA ARG A 96 11.34 10.25 13.12
C ARG A 96 10.69 11.07 14.22
N THR A 97 10.30 12.29 13.91
CA THR A 97 9.44 13.11 14.77
C THR A 97 8.10 13.34 14.06
N ILE A 98 7.01 13.22 14.81
CA ILE A 98 5.66 13.41 14.30
C ILE A 98 4.92 14.41 15.19
N VAL A 99 4.26 15.38 14.56
CA VAL A 99 3.30 16.28 15.19
C VAL A 99 1.97 16.13 14.48
N VAL A 100 0.90 16.03 15.25
CA VAL A 100 -0.47 15.96 14.72
C VAL A 100 -1.19 17.23 15.12
N ALA A 101 -1.80 17.92 14.15
CA ALA A 101 -2.53 19.16 14.36
C ALA A 101 -3.89 19.13 13.65
N GLY A 102 -4.89 19.76 14.25
CA GLY A 102 -6.18 20.04 13.61
C GLY A 102 -6.15 21.43 12.99
N VAL A 103 -6.63 21.56 11.77
CA VAL A 103 -6.80 22.83 11.06
C VAL A 103 -8.29 23.04 10.75
N ARG A 104 -8.85 24.16 11.22
CA ARG A 104 -10.28 24.48 11.06
C ARG A 104 -10.51 25.84 10.39
N ASP A 105 -9.49 26.68 10.32
CA ASP A 105 -9.58 27.97 9.64
C ASP A 105 -9.74 27.77 8.13
N PRO A 106 -10.83 28.26 7.49
CA PRO A 106 -11.09 28.03 6.08
C PRO A 106 -10.06 28.70 5.15
N LEU A 107 -9.48 29.84 5.55
CA LEU A 107 -8.44 30.50 4.75
C LEU A 107 -7.14 29.70 4.78
N LEU A 108 -6.82 29.11 5.92
CA LEU A 108 -5.65 28.23 6.03
C LEU A 108 -5.86 26.93 5.27
N ILE A 109 -7.06 26.33 5.32
CA ILE A 109 -7.40 25.10 4.58
C ILE A 109 -7.24 25.34 3.07
N ASP A 110 -7.77 26.44 2.55
CA ASP A 110 -7.70 26.78 1.12
C ASP A 110 -6.27 26.95 0.62
N ARG A 111 -5.38 27.43 1.49
CA ARG A 111 -3.97 27.70 1.15
C ARG A 111 -2.98 26.76 1.84
N ILE A 112 -3.42 25.59 2.28
CA ILE A 112 -2.60 24.70 3.11
C ILE A 112 -1.29 24.31 2.43
N ASP A 113 -1.31 24.05 1.13
CA ASP A 113 -0.11 23.65 0.38
C ASP A 113 0.91 24.80 0.31
N GLU A 114 0.45 26.04 0.09
CA GLU A 114 1.32 27.22 0.08
C GLU A 114 1.97 27.44 1.45
N VAL A 115 1.19 27.31 2.51
CA VAL A 115 1.70 27.46 3.88
C VAL A 115 2.72 26.38 4.22
N GLN A 116 2.45 25.13 3.83
CA GLN A 116 3.39 24.04 4.03
C GLN A 116 4.69 24.24 3.26
N GLU A 117 4.63 24.79 2.07
CA GLU A 117 5.83 25.15 1.30
C GLU A 117 6.63 26.28 1.95
N LEU A 118 5.95 27.31 2.46
CA LEU A 118 6.61 28.38 3.24
C LEU A 118 7.28 27.83 4.50
N VAL A 119 6.68 26.86 5.17
CA VAL A 119 7.30 26.18 6.32
C VAL A 119 8.58 25.44 5.90
N ARG A 120 8.56 24.70 4.78
CA ARG A 120 9.77 24.05 4.25
C ARG A 120 10.88 25.04 3.98
N GLN A 121 10.56 26.14 3.29
CA GLN A 121 11.52 27.20 2.97
C GLN A 121 12.09 27.86 4.23
N SER A 122 11.25 28.15 5.22
CA SER A 122 11.68 28.72 6.49
C SER A 122 12.64 27.80 7.25
N VAL A 123 12.35 26.49 7.27
CA VAL A 123 13.24 25.51 7.91
C VAL A 123 14.56 25.41 7.14
N GLN A 124 14.53 25.37 5.81
CA GLN A 124 15.77 25.35 5.00
C GLN A 124 16.66 26.58 5.24
N GLU A 125 16.06 27.77 5.33
CA GLU A 125 16.84 28.98 5.63
C GLU A 125 17.38 28.98 7.06
N GLN A 126 16.60 28.51 8.03
CA GLN A 126 17.01 28.47 9.44
C GLN A 126 18.15 27.46 9.66
N TYR A 127 18.16 26.36 8.91
CA TYR A 127 19.12 25.26 9.03
C TYR A 127 19.97 25.09 7.77
N LYS A 128 20.31 26.19 7.10
CA LYS A 128 21.06 26.20 5.84
C LYS A 128 22.47 25.58 5.93
N GLU A 129 23.03 25.47 7.12
CA GLU A 129 24.29 24.78 7.35
C GLU A 129 24.19 23.25 7.36
N LEU A 130 22.96 22.70 7.44
CA LEU A 130 22.75 21.27 7.34
C LEU A 130 22.68 20.84 5.87
N ASP A 131 23.21 19.65 5.59
CA ASP A 131 23.00 19.03 4.29
C ASP A 131 21.50 18.80 4.06
N ALA A 132 20.98 19.33 2.94
CA ALA A 132 19.58 19.18 2.55
C ALA A 132 19.15 17.70 2.42
N LEU A 133 20.08 16.78 2.21
CA LEU A 133 19.83 15.34 2.20
C LEU A 133 19.78 14.68 3.57
N SER A 134 20.13 15.43 4.62
CA SER A 134 20.19 14.89 6.00
C SER A 134 18.81 14.81 6.67
N TYR A 135 17.81 15.47 6.14
CA TYR A 135 16.45 15.44 6.66
C TYR A 135 15.38 15.55 5.55
N THR A 136 14.18 15.10 5.89
CA THR A 136 12.99 15.22 5.01
C THR A 136 11.80 15.73 5.84
N ILE A 137 11.04 16.66 5.28
CA ILE A 137 9.83 17.19 5.89
C ILE A 137 8.64 16.75 5.05
N ASN A 138 7.72 16.01 5.66
CA ASN A 138 6.50 15.52 5.04
C ASN A 138 5.27 16.10 5.73
N PHE A 139 4.23 16.36 4.94
CA PHE A 139 2.89 16.70 5.42
C PHE A 139 1.89 15.71 4.84
N LEU A 140 1.00 15.19 5.70
CA LEU A 140 -0.13 14.36 5.29
C LEU A 140 -1.40 15.09 5.73
N ASN A 141 -2.23 15.48 4.78
CA ASN A 141 -3.42 16.29 5.02
C ASN A 141 -4.68 15.41 4.97
N TYR A 142 -4.99 14.74 6.07
CA TYR A 142 -6.22 13.96 6.18
C TYR A 142 -7.43 14.88 6.09
N GLY A 143 -8.39 14.51 5.24
CA GLY A 143 -9.51 15.38 4.84
C GLY A 143 -9.25 16.12 3.51
N LYS A 144 -8.09 15.91 2.89
CA LYS A 144 -7.75 16.39 1.55
C LYS A 144 -7.12 15.25 0.73
N ASP A 145 -5.84 15.01 0.87
CA ASP A 145 -5.06 14.07 0.08
C ASP A 145 -4.13 13.16 0.92
N GLY A 146 -4.28 13.17 2.23
CA GLY A 146 -3.38 12.50 3.16
C GLY A 146 -3.28 10.97 3.01
N VAL A 147 -4.20 10.32 2.29
CA VAL A 147 -4.19 8.87 2.03
C VAL A 147 -3.61 8.56 0.67
N MET A 148 -4.06 9.23 -0.38
CA MET A 148 -3.69 8.91 -1.77
C MET A 148 -2.63 9.87 -2.35
N GLY A 149 -2.31 10.96 -1.67
CA GLY A 149 -1.33 11.94 -2.13
C GLY A 149 -1.71 12.50 -3.51
N SER A 150 -0.75 12.53 -4.43
CA SER A 150 -0.95 13.02 -5.80
C SER A 150 -1.96 12.22 -6.64
N LEU A 151 -2.35 11.03 -6.19
CA LEU A 151 -3.35 10.18 -6.86
C LEU A 151 -4.78 10.48 -6.40
N GLU A 152 -4.98 11.40 -5.43
CA GLU A 152 -6.31 11.78 -4.98
C GLU A 152 -7.12 12.41 -6.12
N PRO A 153 -8.26 11.81 -6.53
CA PRO A 153 -9.07 12.33 -7.62
C PRO A 153 -9.90 13.54 -7.22
N GLU A 154 -10.31 13.63 -5.93
CA GLU A 154 -11.10 14.74 -5.42
C GLU A 154 -10.21 15.90 -5.01
N LYS A 155 -10.49 17.08 -5.56
CA LYS A 155 -9.68 18.28 -5.29
C LYS A 155 -10.20 19.14 -4.15
N GLN A 156 -11.42 18.87 -3.69
CA GLN A 156 -12.03 19.64 -2.61
C GLN A 156 -11.56 19.16 -1.24
N ALA A 157 -10.99 20.05 -0.46
CA ALA A 157 -10.65 19.78 0.93
C ALA A 157 -11.90 19.73 1.82
N GLY A 158 -11.82 18.97 2.90
CA GLY A 158 -12.84 18.96 3.95
C GLY A 158 -12.95 20.32 4.67
N HIS A 159 -13.99 20.48 5.48
CA HIS A 159 -14.19 21.70 6.31
C HIS A 159 -13.23 21.78 7.51
N GLU A 160 -12.51 20.72 7.79
CA GLU A 160 -11.40 20.64 8.74
C GLU A 160 -10.39 19.61 8.27
N LEU A 161 -9.12 19.79 8.59
CA LEU A 161 -8.04 18.87 8.23
C LEU A 161 -7.33 18.36 9.47
N GLY A 162 -7.00 17.07 9.46
CA GLY A 162 -5.99 16.49 10.34
C GLY A 162 -4.63 16.51 9.63
N VAL A 163 -3.73 17.38 10.06
CA VAL A 163 -2.40 17.49 9.46
C VAL A 163 -1.40 16.70 10.29
N VAL A 164 -0.74 15.74 9.66
CA VAL A 164 0.42 15.06 10.23
C VAL A 164 1.68 15.71 9.64
N PHE A 165 2.43 16.37 10.48
CA PHE A 165 3.75 16.91 10.16
C PHE A 165 4.81 15.90 10.61
N GLU A 166 5.63 15.46 9.69
CA GLU A 166 6.66 14.47 9.93
C GLU A 166 8.04 15.02 9.53
N VAL A 167 9.01 14.84 10.41
CA VAL A 167 10.42 15.06 10.09
C VAL A 167 11.16 13.74 10.23
N LEU A 168 11.88 13.36 9.19
CA LEU A 168 12.84 12.26 9.18
C LEU A 168 14.24 12.85 9.10
N ALA A 169 15.13 12.47 10.00
CA ALA A 169 16.52 12.95 10.02
C ALA A 169 17.48 11.78 10.27
N VAL A 170 18.65 11.81 9.66
CA VAL A 170 19.67 10.75 9.80
C VAL A 170 20.39 10.80 11.16
N SER A 171 20.40 11.93 11.81
CA SER A 171 20.99 12.18 13.14
C SER A 171 20.19 13.22 13.93
#